data_e3a404e60784a26def6a750a19c0ba35
#
_entry.id   e3a404e60784a26def6a750a19c0ba35
#
_cell.length_a   1.000
_cell.length_b   1.000
_cell.length_c   1.000
_cell.angle_alpha   90.00
_cell.angle_beta   90.00
_cell.angle_gamma   90.00
#
_symmetry.space_group_name_H-M   'P 1'
#
loop_
_entity.id
_entity.type
_entity.pdbx_description
1 polymer ?
#
loop_
_entity_poly.entity_id
_entity_poly.type
_entity_poly.pdbx_seq_one_letter_code
_entity_poly.pdbx_strand_id
1 'polypeptide(L)'
;MRSQTIVRPFFKKVTDNTVHQVYSGKAYIDRIIWHNDDNAVRFMQIFNKLSTDVVLATTTPDQVIQLGADSTQTFPFGDVIFDIGFSFAITTTREGSTGGSISDVTIGTSN
;
A
#
# COMPACT_ATOMS: atom_id res chain seq x y z
N MET A 1 -14.79 -1.01 19.55
CA MET A 1 -15.36 -1.25 18.22
C MET A 1 -16.06 -0.01 17.72
N ARG A 2 -15.87 0.30 16.48
CA ARG A 2 -16.61 1.39 15.87
C ARG A 2 -18.02 0.94 15.58
N SER A 3 -18.99 1.74 16.01
CA SER A 3 -20.41 1.40 15.84
C SER A 3 -20.86 1.65 14.40
N GLN A 4 -20.14 2.46 13.67
CA GLN A 4 -20.48 2.82 12.30
C GLN A 4 -19.20 3.02 11.50
N THR A 5 -19.09 2.35 10.37
CA THR A 5 -17.92 2.40 9.54
C THR A 5 -18.29 2.89 8.16
N ILE A 6 -17.64 3.96 7.74
CA ILE A 6 -17.72 4.42 6.36
C ILE A 6 -16.37 4.06 5.73
N VAL A 7 -16.40 3.10 4.82
CA VAL A 7 -15.21 2.70 4.08
C VAL A 7 -15.04 3.66 2.91
N ARG A 8 -13.88 4.26 2.83
CA ARG A 8 -13.53 5.16 1.73
C ARG A 8 -12.60 4.43 0.80
N PRO A 9 -13.03 4.16 -0.43
CA PRO A 9 -12.14 3.50 -1.38
C PRO A 9 -11.10 4.49 -1.90
N PHE A 10 -9.88 4.01 -2.01
CA PHE A 10 -8.80 4.71 -2.67
C PHE A 10 -8.33 3.82 -3.82
N PHE A 11 -8.40 4.32 -5.04
CA PHE A 11 -7.92 3.58 -6.19
C PHE A 11 -6.74 4.31 -6.81
N LYS A 12 -5.68 3.56 -7.12
CA LYS A 12 -4.52 4.09 -7.78
C LYS A 12 -4.02 3.11 -8.83
N LYS A 13 -3.89 3.58 -10.06
CA LYS A 13 -3.15 2.87 -11.09
C LYS A 13 -1.69 3.26 -10.94
N VAL A 14 -0.88 2.32 -10.49
CA VAL A 14 0.54 2.55 -10.22
C VAL A 14 1.32 2.21 -11.48
N THR A 15 2.16 3.14 -11.93
CA THR A 15 3.00 2.96 -13.10
C THR A 15 4.47 3.24 -12.82
N ASP A 16 4.83 3.47 -11.56
CA ASP A 16 6.18 3.82 -11.15
C ASP A 16 6.47 3.23 -9.76
N ASN A 17 7.63 3.55 -9.23
CA ASN A 17 8.07 3.10 -7.92
C ASN A 17 8.07 4.23 -6.86
N THR A 18 7.34 5.30 -7.11
CA THR A 18 7.26 6.39 -6.14
C THR A 18 6.36 6.02 -4.98
N VAL A 19 6.50 6.78 -3.89
CA VAL A 19 5.68 6.59 -2.71
C VAL A 19 4.36 7.33 -2.89
N HIS A 20 3.27 6.60 -2.70
CA HIS A 20 1.92 7.14 -2.86
C HIS A 20 1.27 7.33 -1.51
N GLN A 21 0.74 8.54 -1.27
CA GLN A 21 0.00 8.85 -0.06
C GLN A 21 -1.45 8.42 -0.23
N VAL A 22 -1.94 7.54 0.64
CA VAL A 22 -3.34 7.12 0.64
C VAL A 22 -4.14 7.99 1.60
N TYR A 23 -3.61 8.21 2.79
CA TYR A 23 -4.30 8.99 3.82
C TYR A 23 -3.27 9.65 4.71
N SER A 24 -3.52 10.91 5.06
CA SER A 24 -2.70 11.62 6.04
C SER A 24 -3.48 11.72 7.35
N GLY A 25 -2.81 11.40 8.46
CA GLY A 25 -3.44 11.32 9.76
C GLY A 25 -3.93 9.90 10.06
N LYS A 26 -4.79 9.78 11.05
CA LYS A 26 -5.24 8.50 11.55
C LYS A 26 -6.29 7.88 10.64
N ALA A 27 -6.07 6.63 10.27
CA ALA A 27 -7.04 5.86 9.50
C ALA A 27 -7.00 4.39 9.92
N TYR A 28 -8.12 3.71 9.72
CA TYR A 28 -8.20 2.26 9.85
C TYR A 28 -8.14 1.66 8.46
N ILE A 29 -7.29 0.66 8.29
CA ILE A 29 -7.14 -0.01 7.00
C ILE A 29 -7.95 -1.29 7.04
N ASP A 30 -8.91 -1.38 6.14
CA ASP A 30 -9.82 -2.50 6.06
C ASP A 30 -9.26 -3.62 5.19
N ARG A 31 -8.88 -3.27 3.97
CA ARG A 31 -8.30 -4.25 3.03
C ARG A 31 -7.56 -3.55 1.92
N ILE A 32 -6.69 -4.32 1.26
CA ILE A 32 -6.03 -3.91 0.02
C ILE A 32 -6.37 -4.95 -1.03
N ILE A 33 -6.86 -4.49 -2.17
CA ILE A 33 -7.02 -5.34 -3.36
C ILE A 33 -5.95 -4.90 -4.34
N TRP A 34 -5.05 -5.81 -4.66
CA TRP A 34 -3.89 -5.50 -5.50
C TRP A 34 -3.87 -6.43 -6.70
N HIS A 35 -3.87 -5.83 -7.88
CA HIS A 35 -3.66 -6.53 -9.15
C HIS A 35 -2.27 -6.15 -9.66
N ASN A 36 -1.36 -7.14 -9.70
CA ASN A 36 -0.03 -6.97 -10.27
C ASN A 36 -0.09 -7.34 -11.75
N ASP A 37 0.01 -6.36 -12.63
CA ASP A 37 -0.05 -6.54 -14.08
C ASP A 37 1.35 -6.65 -14.70
N ASP A 38 2.38 -6.78 -13.89
CA ASP A 38 3.73 -7.05 -14.36
C ASP A 38 3.95 -8.54 -14.59
N ASN A 39 4.98 -8.85 -15.35
CA ASN A 39 5.34 -10.23 -15.64
C ASN A 39 6.32 -10.83 -14.63
N ALA A 40 6.47 -10.24 -13.49
CA ALA A 40 7.34 -10.70 -12.41
C ALA A 40 6.73 -10.35 -11.05
N VAL A 41 7.23 -11.00 -10.01
CA VAL A 41 6.80 -10.73 -8.64
C VAL A 41 7.12 -9.28 -8.26
N ARG A 42 6.22 -8.66 -7.49
CA ARG A 42 6.42 -7.32 -6.96
C ARG A 42 6.13 -7.30 -5.47
N PHE A 43 6.66 -6.28 -4.81
CA PHE A 43 6.53 -6.08 -3.37
C PHE A 43 5.89 -4.73 -3.11
N MET A 44 4.89 -4.72 -2.26
CA MET A 44 4.29 -3.46 -1.79
C MET A 44 4.82 -3.17 -0.40
N GLN A 45 5.59 -2.09 -0.30
CA GLN A 45 6.10 -1.59 0.97
C GLN A 45 5.07 -0.63 1.54
N ILE A 46 4.68 -0.86 2.78
CA ILE A 46 3.62 -0.12 3.45
C ILE A 46 4.22 0.61 4.64
N PHE A 47 3.89 1.89 4.74
CA PHE A 47 4.49 2.77 5.75
C PHE A 47 3.40 3.49 6.53
N ASN A 48 3.50 3.46 7.86
CA ASN A 48 2.71 4.32 8.74
C ASN A 48 3.42 5.67 8.86
N LYS A 49 3.45 6.39 7.75
CA LYS A 49 4.14 7.67 7.62
C LYS A 49 3.48 8.49 6.53
N LEU A 50 3.75 9.79 6.54
CA LEU A 50 3.46 10.61 5.38
C LEU A 50 4.44 10.25 4.26
N SER A 51 4.00 10.34 3.02
CA SER A 51 4.84 9.98 1.88
C SER A 51 6.11 10.83 1.82
N THR A 52 6.06 12.07 2.27
CA THR A 52 7.21 12.97 2.30
C THR A 52 8.28 12.55 3.30
N ASP A 53 7.93 11.69 4.24
CA ASP A 53 8.86 11.19 5.27
C ASP A 53 9.42 9.81 4.93
N VAL A 54 9.13 9.29 3.75
CA VAL A 54 9.59 7.98 3.31
C VAL A 54 10.68 8.14 2.26
N VAL A 55 11.82 7.52 2.53
CA VAL A 55 12.92 7.40 1.56
C VAL A 55 13.10 5.91 1.29
N LEU A 56 12.75 5.45 0.11
CA LEU A 56 12.85 4.04 -0.25
C LEU A 56 14.29 3.56 -0.10
N ALA A 57 14.45 2.31 0.31
CA ALA A 57 15.72 1.67 0.64
C ALA A 57 16.39 2.19 1.91
N THR A 58 15.86 3.24 2.53
CA THR A 58 16.38 3.79 3.78
C THR A 58 15.36 3.66 4.91
N THR A 59 14.10 4.06 4.64
CA THR A 59 13.03 3.93 5.62
C THR A 59 12.57 2.48 5.68
N THR A 60 12.56 1.90 6.87
CA THR A 60 12.07 0.53 7.05
C THR A 60 10.55 0.53 6.92
N PRO A 61 9.99 -0.30 6.03
CA PRO A 61 8.54 -0.41 5.94
C PRO A 61 7.94 -1.06 7.18
N ASP A 62 6.72 -0.66 7.52
CA ASP A 62 5.97 -1.28 8.61
C ASP A 62 5.47 -2.66 8.21
N GLN A 63 5.22 -2.85 6.93
CA GLN A 63 4.81 -4.13 6.39
C GLN A 63 5.19 -4.23 4.92
N VAL A 64 5.48 -5.45 4.47
CA VAL A 64 5.73 -5.73 3.06
C VAL A 64 4.84 -6.89 2.66
N ILE A 65 4.09 -6.71 1.59
CA ILE A 65 3.31 -7.80 1.00
C ILE A 65 3.84 -8.10 -0.40
N GLN A 66 3.70 -9.35 -0.80
CA GLN A 66 4.27 -9.86 -2.05
C GLN A 66 3.16 -10.40 -2.93
N LEU A 67 3.24 -10.13 -4.22
CA LEU A 67 2.27 -10.65 -5.18
C LEU A 67 2.98 -11.13 -6.44
N GLY A 68 2.64 -12.32 -6.88
CA GLY A 68 3.20 -12.91 -8.08
C GLY A 68 2.77 -12.19 -9.36
N ALA A 69 3.41 -12.54 -10.46
CA ALA A 69 3.14 -11.95 -11.76
C ALA A 69 1.70 -12.20 -12.20
N ASP A 70 1.11 -11.21 -12.85
CA ASP A 70 -0.24 -11.32 -13.46
C ASP A 70 -1.27 -11.89 -12.50
N SER A 71 -1.27 -11.39 -11.26
CA SER A 71 -2.13 -11.92 -10.20
C SER A 71 -2.93 -10.83 -9.54
N THR A 72 -4.08 -11.21 -8.99
CA THR A 72 -4.90 -10.33 -8.16
C THR A 72 -5.13 -11.01 -6.82
N GLN A 73 -5.00 -10.24 -5.75
CA GLN A 73 -5.24 -10.77 -4.41
C GLN A 73 -5.80 -9.70 -3.52
N THR A 74 -6.68 -10.13 -2.61
CA THR A 74 -7.20 -9.28 -1.54
C THR A 74 -6.44 -9.59 -0.26
N PHE A 75 -5.90 -8.53 0.36
CA PHE A 75 -5.18 -8.63 1.61
C PHE A 75 -6.05 -7.99 2.71
N PRO A 76 -6.67 -8.78 3.57
CA PRO A 76 -7.48 -8.23 4.67
C PRO A 76 -6.57 -7.71 5.77
N PHE A 77 -6.91 -6.55 6.30
CA PHE A 77 -6.16 -5.93 7.40
C PHE A 77 -6.96 -5.92 8.70
N GLY A 78 -8.29 -6.03 8.64
CA GLY A 78 -9.11 -6.15 9.83
C GLY A 78 -9.05 -4.93 10.74
N ASP A 79 -9.17 -3.73 10.16
CA ASP A 79 -9.17 -2.49 10.92
C ASP A 79 -7.83 -2.18 11.61
N VAL A 80 -6.73 -2.50 10.99
CA VAL A 80 -5.42 -2.08 11.48
C VAL A 80 -5.33 -0.55 11.43
N ILE A 81 -4.84 0.03 12.52
CA ILE A 81 -4.73 1.48 12.66
C ILE A 81 -3.39 1.96 12.15
N PHE A 82 -3.43 2.94 11.25
CA PHE A 82 -2.26 3.72 10.86
C PHE A 82 -2.49 5.13 11.39
N ASP A 83 -1.79 5.50 12.45
CA ASP A 83 -2.11 6.71 13.20
C ASP A 83 -1.39 7.96 12.70
N ILE A 84 -0.34 7.81 11.91
CA ILE A 84 0.40 8.94 11.32
C ILE A 84 -0.08 9.20 9.90
N GLY A 85 -0.16 8.15 9.12
CA GLY A 85 -0.58 8.21 7.74
C GLY A 85 -0.39 6.86 7.09
N PHE A 86 -0.96 6.68 5.92
CA PHE A 86 -0.80 5.44 5.17
C PHE A 86 -0.25 5.79 3.80
N SER A 87 0.95 5.30 3.53
CA SER A 87 1.58 5.44 2.22
C SER A 87 2.19 4.11 1.80
N PHE A 88 2.37 3.94 0.50
CA PHE A 88 2.91 2.70 -0.04
C PHE A 88 3.73 2.96 -1.29
N ALA A 89 4.59 2.00 -1.61
CA ALA A 89 5.31 1.97 -2.88
C ALA A 89 5.43 0.53 -3.35
N ILE A 90 5.46 0.33 -4.66
CA ILE A 90 5.62 -1.00 -5.25
C ILE A 90 6.99 -1.07 -5.90
N THR A 91 7.77 -2.06 -5.49
CA THR A 91 9.17 -2.19 -5.90
C THR A 91 9.47 -3.62 -6.33
N THR A 92 10.64 -3.81 -6.95
CA THR A 92 11.07 -5.13 -7.42
C THR A 92 11.68 -5.97 -6.32
N THR A 93 12.10 -5.37 -5.21
CA THR A 93 12.66 -6.06 -4.05
C THR A 93 11.93 -5.63 -2.79
N ARG A 94 12.04 -6.44 -1.74
CA ARG A 94 11.25 -6.24 -0.52
C ARG A 94 11.48 -4.90 0.16
N GLU A 95 12.69 -4.38 0.12
CA GLU A 95 13.02 -3.13 0.82
C GLU A 95 13.87 -2.21 -0.05
N GLY A 96 13.81 -2.41 -1.35
CA GLY A 96 14.60 -1.62 -2.28
C GLY A 96 13.90 -0.35 -2.75
N SER A 97 14.52 0.28 -3.71
CA SER A 97 14.01 1.52 -4.31
C SER A 97 13.84 1.40 -5.82
N THR A 98 14.12 0.21 -6.38
CA THR A 98 14.14 0.05 -7.83
C THR A 98 12.84 -0.52 -8.36
N GLY A 99 12.63 -0.29 -9.63
CA GLY A 99 11.57 -0.89 -10.41
C GLY A 99 10.47 0.09 -10.71
N GLY A 100 9.76 -0.18 -11.75
CA GLY A 100 8.46 0.34 -12.03
C GLY A 100 7.48 -0.78 -11.81
N SER A 101 6.25 -0.44 -11.70
CA SER A 101 5.20 -1.43 -11.56
C SER A 101 4.03 -1.00 -12.43
N ILE A 102 3.34 -1.98 -12.99
CA ILE A 102 2.03 -1.74 -13.57
C ILE A 102 1.06 -2.50 -12.66
N SER A 103 0.37 -1.75 -11.83
CA SER A 103 -0.52 -2.34 -10.83
C SER A 103 -1.76 -1.50 -10.65
N ASP A 104 -2.86 -2.16 -10.31
CA ASP A 104 -4.07 -1.50 -9.86
C ASP A 104 -4.22 -1.81 -8.38
N VAL A 105 -4.37 -0.77 -7.57
CA VAL A 105 -4.45 -0.91 -6.11
C VAL A 105 -5.71 -0.22 -5.63
N THR A 106 -6.55 -0.97 -4.92
CA THR A 106 -7.73 -0.43 -4.25
C THR A 106 -7.58 -0.66 -2.77
N ILE A 107 -7.69 0.40 -1.99
CA ILE A 107 -7.51 0.33 -0.54
C ILE A 107 -8.77 0.88 0.13
N GLY A 108 -9.36 0.07 1.00
CA GLY A 108 -10.49 0.51 1.81
C GLY A 108 -9.99 1.07 3.12
N THR A 109 -10.30 2.33 3.38
CA THR A 109 -9.93 3.02 4.62
C THR A 109 -11.18 3.57 5.30
N SER A 110 -11.10 3.73 6.61
CA SER A 110 -12.14 4.40 7.39
C SER A 110 -11.50 5.13 8.57
N ASN A 111 -12.24 6.06 9.11
CA ASN A 111 -11.76 6.84 10.25
C ASN A 111 -12.87 7.21 11.20
#